data_3debba179a5731ae1697366bef2acf4e
#
_entry.id   3debba179a5731ae1697366bef2acf4e
#
_cell.length_a   1.000
_cell.length_b   1.000
_cell.length_c   1.000
_cell.angle_alpha   90.00
_cell.angle_beta   90.00
_cell.angle_gamma   90.00
#
_symmetry.space_group_name_H-M   'P 1'
#
loop_
_entity.id
_entity.type
_entity.pdbx_description
1 polymer ?
#
loop_
_entity_poly.entity_id
_entity_poly.type
_entity_poly.pdbx_seq_one_letter_code
_entity_poly.pdbx_strand_id
1 'polypeptide(L)' 'MPEVIAPPLIPVGKIKSFGAFGPKYEVGRALRQLEDGDWLVEVKMVETGETAEYRMTHLFDDPEAR' A
#
# COMPACT_ATOMS: atom_id res chain seq x y z
N MET A 1 14.55 25.94 7.76
CA MET A 1 14.29 25.26 6.51
C MET A 1 13.35 24.10 6.75
N PRO A 2 12.21 24.05 6.05
CA PRO A 2 11.31 22.94 6.28
C PRO A 2 11.92 21.63 5.79
N GLU A 3 11.72 20.59 6.56
CA GLU A 3 12.14 19.28 6.14
C GLU A 3 11.22 18.79 5.03
N VAL A 4 11.82 18.26 3.98
CA VAL A 4 11.06 17.55 2.96
C VAL A 4 10.97 16.10 3.40
N ILE A 5 9.76 15.67 3.77
CA ILE A 5 9.53 14.29 4.14
C ILE A 5 9.22 13.53 2.86
N ALA A 6 10.21 12.78 2.40
CA ALA A 6 10.01 11.94 1.23
C ALA A 6 9.11 10.75 1.59
N PRO A 7 8.25 10.29 0.66
CA PRO A 7 7.49 9.07 0.90
C PRO A 7 8.45 7.89 1.13
N PRO A 8 8.06 6.91 1.96
CA PRO A 8 8.86 5.72 2.16
C PRO A 8 8.98 4.92 0.87
N LEU A 9 9.99 4.06 0.82
CA LEU A 9 10.13 3.13 -0.29
C LEU A 9 9.00 2.09 -0.21
N ILE A 10 8.21 2.05 -1.24
CA ILE A 10 7.05 1.17 -1.33
C ILE A 10 7.27 0.25 -2.53
N PRO A 11 6.96 -1.05 -2.40
CA PRO A 11 7.17 -2.00 -3.52
C PRO A 11 6.09 -1.85 -4.59
N VAL A 12 6.09 -0.72 -5.29
CA VAL A 12 5.10 -0.43 -6.34
C VAL A 12 5.15 -1.51 -7.40
N GLY A 13 3.97 -2.01 -7.78
CA GLY A 13 3.83 -3.06 -8.78
C GLY A 13 3.83 -4.47 -8.22
N LYS A 14 4.17 -4.64 -6.95
CA LYS A 14 4.11 -5.95 -6.32
C LYS A 14 2.67 -6.37 -6.09
N ILE A 15 2.40 -7.66 -6.19
CA ILE A 15 1.09 -8.23 -5.89
C ILE A 15 1.15 -8.82 -4.49
N LYS A 16 0.23 -8.41 -3.65
CA LYS A 16 0.11 -8.91 -2.27
C LYS A 16 -1.31 -9.41 -2.04
N SER A 17 -1.54 -10.00 -0.89
CA SER A 17 -2.87 -10.46 -0.48
C SER A 17 -3.26 -9.81 0.83
N PHE A 18 -4.54 -9.56 1.03
CA PHE A 18 -5.05 -9.11 2.32
C PHE A 18 -5.03 -10.31 3.28
N GLY A 19 -3.94 -10.44 4.05
CA GLY A 19 -3.72 -11.61 4.87
C GLY A 19 -3.43 -12.85 4.04
N ALA A 20 -3.40 -14.01 4.69
CA ALA A 20 -2.99 -15.26 4.05
C ALA A 20 -3.98 -15.77 3.00
N PHE A 21 -5.25 -15.43 3.16
CA PHE A 21 -6.32 -16.00 2.32
C PHE A 21 -7.21 -14.93 1.69
N GLY A 22 -6.85 -13.66 1.81
CA GLY A 22 -7.65 -12.58 1.26
C GLY A 22 -7.44 -12.38 -0.23
N PRO A 23 -8.23 -11.48 -0.83
CA PRO A 23 -8.06 -11.15 -2.24
C PRO A 23 -6.71 -10.50 -2.50
N LYS A 24 -6.27 -10.55 -3.75
CA LYS A 24 -4.99 -10.00 -4.17
C LYS A 24 -5.15 -8.55 -4.60
N TYR A 25 -4.11 -7.78 -4.36
CA TYR A 25 -4.04 -6.39 -4.80
C TYR A 25 -2.65 -6.06 -5.32
N GLU A 26 -2.60 -5.08 -6.20
CA GLU A 26 -1.33 -4.54 -6.71
C GLU A 26 -1.01 -3.27 -5.92
N VAL A 27 0.24 -3.17 -5.46
CA VAL A 27 0.70 -2.00 -4.71
C VAL A 27 0.91 -0.84 -5.67
N GLY A 28 0.27 0.27 -5.39
CA GLY A 28 0.45 1.51 -6.11
C GLY A 28 1.35 2.49 -5.36
N ARG A 29 1.11 3.77 -5.59
CA ARG A 29 1.95 4.84 -5.05
C ARG A 29 1.50 5.27 -3.66
N ALA A 30 2.41 5.89 -2.91
CA ALA A 30 2.06 6.59 -1.68
C ALA A 30 1.22 7.82 -2.02
N LEU A 31 0.12 8.01 -1.30
CA LEU A 31 -0.81 9.11 -1.54
C LEU A 31 -0.56 10.28 -0.60
N ARG A 32 -0.54 10.02 0.71
CA ARG A 32 -0.31 11.06 1.70
C ARG A 32 0.08 10.46 3.03
N GLN A 33 0.71 11.26 3.87
CA GLN A 33 1.03 10.86 5.23
C GLN A 33 -0.15 11.17 6.14
N LEU A 34 -0.44 10.26 7.06
CA LEU A 34 -1.49 10.41 8.06
C LEU A 34 -0.93 11.10 9.31
N GLU A 35 -1.82 11.58 10.17
CA GLU A 35 -1.43 12.31 11.39
C GLU A 35 -0.58 11.47 12.34
N ASP A 36 -0.78 10.15 12.34
CA ASP A 36 -0.02 9.24 13.20
C ASP A 36 1.34 8.83 12.61
N GLY A 37 1.71 9.38 11.45
CA GLY A 37 2.96 9.09 10.79
C GLY A 37 2.90 7.96 9.79
N ASP A 38 1.82 7.19 9.75
CA ASP A 38 1.61 6.16 8.74
C ASP A 38 1.33 6.82 7.37
N TRP A 39 1.33 6.03 6.32
CA TRP A 39 1.06 6.51 4.97
C TRP A 39 -0.14 5.78 4.40
N LEU A 40 -0.93 6.49 3.61
CA LEU A 40 -1.92 5.85 2.75
C LEU A 40 -1.28 5.55 1.40
N VAL A 41 -1.49 4.34 0.95
CA VAL A 41 -0.95 3.83 -0.32
C VAL A 41 -2.12 3.41 -1.18
N GLU A 42 -2.08 3.79 -2.44
CA GLU A 42 -3.08 3.32 -3.39
C GLU A 42 -2.84 1.84 -3.68
N VAL A 43 -3.90 1.05 -3.62
CA VAL A 43 -3.85 -0.36 -4.01
C VAL A 43 -4.94 -0.62 -5.03
N LYS A 44 -4.68 -1.54 -5.94
CA LYS A 44 -5.62 -1.90 -6.99
C LYS A 44 -5.99 -3.36 -6.85
N MET A 45 -7.27 -3.62 -6.71
CA MET A 45 -7.77 -4.99 -6.61
C MET A 45 -7.55 -5.71 -7.93
N VAL A 46 -6.87 -6.84 -7.88
CA VAL A 46 -6.50 -7.56 -9.10
C VAL A 46 -7.73 -8.08 -9.84
N GLU A 47 -8.72 -8.59 -9.11
CA GLU A 47 -9.91 -9.18 -9.74
C GLU A 47 -10.84 -8.15 -10.36
N THR A 48 -11.03 -7.01 -9.71
CA THR A 48 -12.05 -6.03 -10.14
C THR A 48 -11.45 -4.80 -10.81
N GLY A 49 -10.17 -4.53 -10.57
CA GLY A 49 -9.55 -3.30 -11.03
C GLY A 49 -9.90 -2.07 -10.19
N GLU A 50 -10.69 -2.23 -9.13
CA GLU A 50 -11.02 -1.12 -8.25
C GLU A 50 -9.81 -0.68 -7.46
N THR A 51 -9.70 0.62 -7.21
CA THR A 51 -8.64 1.18 -6.38
C THR A 51 -9.17 1.49 -4.99
N ALA A 52 -8.28 1.42 -4.01
CA ALA A 52 -8.59 1.73 -2.62
C ALA A 52 -7.37 2.35 -1.96
N GLU A 53 -7.58 2.96 -0.79
CA GLU A 53 -6.50 3.48 0.03
C GLU A 53 -6.26 2.50 1.18
N TYR A 54 -4.98 2.21 1.42
CA TYR A 54 -4.60 1.20 2.39
C TYR A 54 -3.40 1.70 3.19
N ARG A 55 -3.37 1.39 4.48
CA ARG A 55 -2.27 1.83 5.32
C ARG A 55 -1.00 1.04 5.02
N MET A 56 0.12 1.76 4.93
CA MET A 56 1.42 1.17 4.64
C MET A 56 1.81 0.11 5.67
N THR A 57 1.51 0.33 6.95
CA THR A 57 1.84 -0.64 7.99
C THR A 57 1.13 -1.97 7.77
N HIS A 58 -0.11 -1.93 7.32
CA HIS A 58 -0.85 -3.16 6.98
C HIS A 58 -0.28 -3.81 5.73
N LEU A 59 0.10 -2.99 4.76
CA LEU A 59 0.67 -3.47 3.51
C LEU A 59 1.96 -4.26 3.74
N PHE A 60 2.81 -3.78 4.65
CA PHE A 60 4.06 -4.47 4.95
C PHE A 60 3.83 -5.76 5.73
N ASP A 61 2.72 -5.88 6.45
CA ASP A 61 2.37 -7.10 7.16
C ASP A 61 1.73 -8.15 6.24
N ASP A 62 1.22 -7.73 5.10
CA ASP A 62 0.56 -8.65 4.18
C ASP A 62 1.58 -9.48 3.41
N PRO A 63 1.27 -10.76 3.14
CA PRO A 63 2.16 -11.61 2.37
C PRO A 63 2.18 -11.25 0.89
N GLU A 64 3.29 -11.52 0.24
CA GLU A 64 3.35 -11.42 -1.22
C GLU A 64 2.50 -12.53 -1.82
N ALA A 65 1.72 -12.18 -2.83
CA ALA A 65 0.94 -13.15 -3.56
C ALA A 65 1.80 -13.82 -4.64
N ARG A 66 1.52 -15.06 -4.88
CA ARG A 66 2.22 -15.85 -5.90
C ARG A 66 1.33 -16.09 -7.10
#